data_f5346e0abed3b03eeb20ee1cd0f68653
#
_entry.id   f5346e0abed3b03eeb20ee1cd0f68653
#
_cell.length_a   1.000
_cell.length_b   1.000
_cell.length_c   1.000
_cell.angle_alpha   90.00
_cell.angle_beta   90.00
_cell.angle_gamma   90.00
#
_symmetry.space_group_name_H-M   'P 1'
#
loop_
_entity.id
_entity.type
_entity.pdbx_description
1 polymer ?
#
loop_
_entity_poly.entity_id
_entity_poly.type
_entity_poly.pdbx_seq_one_letter_code
_entity_poly.pdbx_strand_id
1 'polypeptide(L)'
;MSGRAVLVTGASRGIGRAIAEAFANLGDRVAVHHRDSAALAAEVLAGLPGTGHTVLKADLTDAYAVRQAVDDACTTLGGLDVLVNNAGVFLAHPITEVSYEQWQAAWQETLGVNLIGAANVTWCAVQHMIAGGGGRIINVSSRGAFRGEPGQPAYGASKAGLNAFGQSLARALAPHGIAVASVAPGYVDTDMAASYLAGPQGDALRAQSPFGRVAQPGEIAAAVVYLASPEAEWASGTIIDLSGASYLRT
;
A
#
# COMPACT_ATOMS: atom_id res chain seq x y z
N MET A 1 -19.63 -7.71 18.09
CA MET A 1 -18.48 -8.41 17.47
C MET A 1 -17.31 -7.42 17.55
N SER A 2 -16.15 -7.85 18.01
CA SER A 2 -14.95 -7.01 17.93
C SER A 2 -14.61 -6.78 16.46
N GLY A 3 -14.28 -5.56 16.04
CA GLY A 3 -13.87 -5.25 14.68
C GLY A 3 -12.65 -6.07 14.24
N ARG A 4 -12.39 -6.14 12.94
CA ARG A 4 -11.23 -6.84 12.38
C ARG A 4 -9.92 -6.21 12.85
N ALA A 5 -8.85 -6.98 12.83
CA ALA A 5 -7.49 -6.53 13.06
C ALA A 5 -6.83 -6.20 11.71
N VAL A 6 -6.41 -4.96 11.52
CA VAL A 6 -5.92 -4.42 10.24
C VAL A 6 -4.53 -3.83 10.39
N LEU A 7 -3.57 -4.27 9.58
CA LEU A 7 -2.24 -3.65 9.47
C LEU A 7 -2.15 -2.87 8.15
N VAL A 8 -1.85 -1.57 8.26
CA VAL A 8 -1.63 -0.69 7.08
C VAL A 8 -0.20 -0.19 7.09
N THR A 9 0.61 -0.61 6.11
CA THR A 9 1.98 -0.11 6.00
C THR A 9 2.02 1.30 5.39
N GLY A 10 2.91 2.17 5.90
CA GLY A 10 3.02 3.56 5.44
C GLY A 10 1.75 4.38 5.72
N ALA A 11 1.12 4.18 6.88
CA ALA A 11 -0.19 4.75 7.22
C ALA A 11 -0.12 6.12 7.89
N SER A 12 1.06 6.74 8.05
CA SER A 12 1.20 8.04 8.72
C SER A 12 0.68 9.24 7.90
N ARG A 13 0.42 9.08 6.59
CA ARG A 13 -0.06 10.15 5.69
C ARG A 13 -0.67 9.58 4.40
N GLY A 14 -1.25 10.48 3.59
CA GLY A 14 -1.70 10.19 2.22
C GLY A 14 -2.71 9.04 2.14
N ILE A 15 -2.50 8.15 1.17
CA ILE A 15 -3.38 6.99 0.92
C ILE A 15 -3.46 6.08 2.14
N GLY A 16 -2.32 5.79 2.78
CA GLY A 16 -2.28 4.89 3.93
C GLY A 16 -3.06 5.43 5.13
N ARG A 17 -2.99 6.74 5.40
CA ARG A 17 -3.81 7.42 6.42
C ARG A 17 -5.30 7.27 6.10
N ALA A 18 -5.71 7.60 4.88
CA ALA A 18 -7.12 7.49 4.47
C ALA A 18 -7.64 6.04 4.57
N ILE A 19 -6.80 5.04 4.27
CA ILE A 19 -7.13 3.63 4.45
C ILE A 19 -7.31 3.30 5.94
N ALA A 20 -6.39 3.74 6.81
CA ALA A 20 -6.48 3.51 8.25
C ALA A 20 -7.76 4.13 8.83
N GLU A 21 -8.07 5.37 8.46
CA GLU A 21 -9.30 6.07 8.84
C GLU A 21 -10.56 5.35 8.35
N ALA A 22 -10.54 4.84 7.11
CA ALA A 22 -11.68 4.13 6.54
C ALA A 22 -11.98 2.82 7.28
N PHE A 23 -10.96 2.03 7.62
CA PHE A 23 -11.15 0.81 8.43
C PHE A 23 -11.61 1.12 9.86
N ALA A 24 -11.02 2.12 10.51
CA ALA A 24 -11.41 2.52 11.85
C ALA A 24 -12.88 3.00 11.90
N ASN A 25 -13.36 3.71 10.87
CA ASN A 25 -14.77 4.11 10.74
C ASN A 25 -15.75 2.91 10.61
N LEU A 26 -15.26 1.74 10.20
CA LEU A 26 -16.02 0.49 10.20
C LEU A 26 -15.97 -0.25 11.54
N GLY A 27 -15.28 0.30 12.54
CA GLY A 27 -15.09 -0.33 13.85
C GLY A 27 -13.93 -1.32 13.90
N ASP A 28 -13.08 -1.37 12.88
CA ASP A 28 -11.89 -2.22 12.85
C ASP A 28 -10.77 -1.63 13.73
N ARG A 29 -9.93 -2.49 14.32
CA ARG A 29 -8.72 -2.10 15.05
C ARG A 29 -7.57 -1.99 14.05
N VAL A 30 -6.84 -0.87 14.07
CA VAL A 30 -5.83 -0.56 13.05
C VAL A 30 -4.44 -0.41 13.66
N ALA A 31 -3.47 -1.09 13.09
CA ALA A 31 -2.05 -0.84 13.30
C ALA A 31 -1.53 0.13 12.23
N VAL A 32 -1.14 1.32 12.65
CA VAL A 32 -0.62 2.41 11.82
C VAL A 32 0.90 2.28 11.74
N HIS A 33 1.42 1.75 10.63
CA HIS A 33 2.86 1.60 10.46
C HIS A 33 3.50 2.84 9.85
N HIS A 34 4.70 3.19 10.35
CA HIS A 34 5.59 4.21 9.80
C HIS A 34 7.06 3.77 9.88
N ARG A 35 7.95 4.43 9.09
CA ARG A 35 9.41 4.30 9.26
C ARG A 35 9.94 5.38 10.21
N ASP A 36 9.84 6.66 9.79
CA ASP A 36 10.47 7.79 10.49
C ASP A 36 9.47 8.87 10.94
N SER A 37 8.18 8.77 10.58
CA SER A 37 7.17 9.81 10.78
C SER A 37 6.36 9.58 12.07
N ALA A 38 7.03 9.48 13.22
CA ALA A 38 6.38 9.14 14.50
C ALA A 38 5.28 10.15 14.91
N ALA A 39 5.54 11.46 14.74
CA ALA A 39 4.55 12.49 15.09
C ALA A 39 3.29 12.37 14.22
N LEU A 40 3.44 12.22 12.89
CA LEU A 40 2.29 12.04 11.99
C LEU A 40 1.53 10.73 12.28
N ALA A 41 2.23 9.65 12.60
CA ALA A 41 1.58 8.40 12.98
C ALA A 41 0.78 8.52 14.28
N ALA A 42 1.29 9.28 15.26
CA ALA A 42 0.59 9.58 16.50
C ALA A 42 -0.64 10.46 16.27
N GLU A 43 -0.57 11.46 15.37
CA GLU A 43 -1.72 12.27 14.97
C GLU A 43 -2.81 11.42 14.31
N VAL A 44 -2.42 10.51 13.41
CA VAL A 44 -3.36 9.57 12.79
C VAL A 44 -4.02 8.72 13.87
N LEU A 45 -3.23 8.09 14.75
CA LEU A 45 -3.75 7.26 15.83
C LEU A 45 -4.75 8.00 16.71
N ALA A 46 -4.44 9.24 17.10
CA ALA A 46 -5.31 10.07 17.95
C ALA A 46 -6.63 10.47 17.25
N GLY A 47 -6.63 10.52 15.92
CA GLY A 47 -7.82 10.84 15.11
C GLY A 47 -8.69 9.64 14.74
N LEU A 48 -8.22 8.38 14.95
CA LEU A 48 -9.00 7.20 14.61
C LEU A 48 -10.19 7.03 15.57
N PRO A 49 -11.41 6.82 15.07
CA PRO A 49 -12.56 6.51 15.91
C PRO A 49 -12.47 5.10 16.49
N GLY A 50 -12.93 4.93 17.72
CA GLY A 50 -12.91 3.63 18.40
C GLY A 50 -11.71 3.45 19.33
N THR A 51 -11.36 2.21 19.59
CA THR A 51 -10.27 1.83 20.51
C THR A 51 -9.50 0.60 20.00
N GLY A 52 -8.35 0.32 20.59
CA GLY A 52 -7.54 -0.85 20.26
C GLY A 52 -6.66 -0.67 19.03
N HIS A 53 -6.49 0.57 18.55
CA HIS A 53 -5.51 0.92 17.53
C HIS A 53 -4.12 1.01 18.11
N THR A 54 -3.09 0.86 17.27
CA THR A 54 -1.68 0.95 17.68
C THR A 54 -0.83 1.61 16.61
N VAL A 55 0.36 2.07 16.99
CA VAL A 55 1.39 2.55 16.06
C VAL A 55 2.54 1.56 16.05
N LEU A 56 3.09 1.31 14.87
CA LEU A 56 4.25 0.44 14.66
C LEU A 56 5.35 1.19 13.93
N LYS A 57 6.57 1.02 14.40
CA LYS A 57 7.76 1.54 13.74
C LYS A 57 8.60 0.40 13.18
N ALA A 58 8.83 0.40 11.87
CA ALA A 58 9.80 -0.49 11.23
C ALA A 58 10.37 0.13 9.95
N ASP A 59 11.62 -0.13 9.63
CA ASP A 59 12.13 0.02 8.28
C ASP A 59 11.82 -1.27 7.53
N LEU A 60 11.05 -1.20 6.43
CA LEU A 60 10.67 -2.39 5.65
C LEU A 60 11.84 -3.03 4.90
N THR A 61 12.99 -2.37 4.83
CA THR A 61 14.22 -2.95 4.30
C THR A 61 14.95 -3.85 5.32
N ASP A 62 14.61 -3.75 6.60
CA ASP A 62 15.12 -4.61 7.67
C ASP A 62 14.12 -5.75 7.94
N ALA A 63 14.45 -6.94 7.46
CA ALA A 63 13.59 -8.12 7.60
C ALA A 63 13.35 -8.54 9.06
N TYR A 64 14.31 -8.27 9.96
CA TYR A 64 14.14 -8.57 11.37
C TYR A 64 13.17 -7.58 12.05
N ALA A 65 13.35 -6.30 11.80
CA ALA A 65 12.43 -5.26 12.28
C ALA A 65 11.00 -5.48 11.76
N VAL A 66 10.85 -5.89 10.49
CA VAL A 66 9.56 -6.24 9.90
C VAL A 66 8.89 -7.38 10.67
N ARG A 67 9.62 -8.46 10.94
CA ARG A 67 9.06 -9.60 11.67
C ARG A 67 8.57 -9.19 13.05
N GLN A 68 9.40 -8.50 13.82
CA GLN A 68 9.00 -8.02 15.15
C GLN A 68 7.76 -7.11 15.07
N ALA A 69 7.74 -6.15 14.16
CA ALA A 69 6.62 -5.23 14.02
C ALA A 69 5.30 -5.96 13.69
N VAL A 70 5.33 -6.97 12.82
CA VAL A 70 4.12 -7.76 12.50
C VAL A 70 3.68 -8.59 13.69
N ASP A 71 4.60 -9.27 14.40
CA ASP A 71 4.28 -10.07 15.58
C ASP A 71 3.70 -9.19 16.72
N ASP A 72 4.26 -7.98 16.93
CA ASP A 72 3.77 -6.99 17.91
C ASP A 72 2.37 -6.47 17.52
N ALA A 73 2.13 -6.21 16.22
CA ALA A 73 0.82 -5.83 15.72
C ALA A 73 -0.23 -6.90 16.03
N CYS A 74 0.07 -8.15 15.65
CA CYS A 74 -0.84 -9.27 15.86
C CYS A 74 -1.15 -9.48 17.34
N THR A 75 -0.14 -9.34 18.22
CA THR A 75 -0.32 -9.44 19.66
C THR A 75 -1.23 -8.33 20.18
N THR A 76 -0.95 -7.08 19.79
CA THR A 76 -1.69 -5.91 20.29
C THR A 76 -3.13 -5.89 19.76
N LEU A 77 -3.33 -6.25 18.50
CA LEU A 77 -4.66 -6.29 17.87
C LEU A 77 -5.44 -7.57 18.20
N GLY A 78 -4.79 -8.59 18.76
CA GLY A 78 -5.43 -9.88 19.06
C GLY A 78 -5.66 -10.74 17.81
N GLY A 79 -4.81 -10.62 16.81
CA GLY A 79 -4.85 -11.34 15.53
C GLY A 79 -4.52 -10.45 14.34
N LEU A 80 -4.71 -10.96 13.11
CA LEU A 80 -4.57 -10.19 11.89
C LEU A 80 -5.54 -10.71 10.81
N ASP A 81 -6.53 -9.89 10.47
CA ASP A 81 -7.55 -10.21 9.46
C ASP A 81 -7.25 -9.56 8.11
N VAL A 82 -6.64 -8.37 8.12
CA VAL A 82 -6.37 -7.60 6.90
C VAL A 82 -4.95 -7.04 6.91
N LEU A 83 -4.21 -7.26 5.83
CA LEU A 83 -2.95 -6.58 5.54
C LEU A 83 -3.13 -5.65 4.35
N VAL A 84 -2.71 -4.38 4.48
CA VAL A 84 -2.59 -3.45 3.35
C VAL A 84 -1.12 -3.09 3.14
N ASN A 85 -0.52 -3.59 2.07
CA ASN A 85 0.80 -3.21 1.61
C ASN A 85 0.70 -1.89 0.84
N ASN A 86 0.81 -0.77 1.57
CA ASN A 86 0.69 0.58 1.01
C ASN A 86 2.04 1.33 1.02
N ALA A 87 2.95 1.04 1.94
CA ALA A 87 4.24 1.72 2.01
C ALA A 87 4.97 1.69 0.65
N GLY A 88 5.56 2.82 0.29
CA GLY A 88 6.32 2.93 -0.93
C GLY A 88 7.11 4.22 -1.03
N VAL A 89 8.16 4.19 -1.82
CA VAL A 89 8.99 5.34 -2.20
C VAL A 89 8.90 5.56 -3.71
N PHE A 90 9.05 6.82 -4.13
CA PHE A 90 9.00 7.27 -5.54
C PHE A 90 10.19 8.19 -5.80
N LEU A 91 11.35 7.60 -6.09
CA LEU A 91 12.61 8.30 -6.23
C LEU A 91 12.88 8.62 -7.71
N ALA A 92 13.22 9.86 -8.01
CA ALA A 92 13.65 10.25 -9.36
C ALA A 92 15.08 9.76 -9.63
N HIS A 93 15.25 9.01 -10.74
CA HIS A 93 16.55 8.52 -11.20
C HIS A 93 16.51 8.28 -12.72
N PRO A 94 16.29 9.34 -13.53
CA PRO A 94 16.24 9.20 -14.98
C PRO A 94 17.60 8.70 -15.49
N ILE A 95 17.60 7.61 -16.28
CA ILE A 95 18.80 6.87 -16.68
C ILE A 95 19.84 7.72 -17.41
N THR A 96 19.42 8.83 -18.03
CA THR A 96 20.29 9.73 -18.79
C THR A 96 20.90 10.86 -17.93
N GLU A 97 20.52 10.98 -16.65
CA GLU A 97 20.83 12.14 -15.82
C GLU A 97 21.54 11.80 -14.51
N VAL A 98 21.56 10.50 -14.11
CA VAL A 98 22.15 10.08 -12.84
C VAL A 98 23.44 9.29 -13.03
N SER A 99 24.33 9.30 -12.03
CA SER A 99 25.49 8.42 -12.01
C SER A 99 25.09 6.96 -11.77
N TYR A 100 26.01 6.02 -12.07
CA TYR A 100 25.76 4.60 -11.85
C TYR A 100 25.50 4.28 -10.36
N GLU A 101 26.20 4.95 -9.45
CA GLU A 101 26.01 4.79 -8.01
C GLU A 101 24.65 5.30 -7.56
N GLN A 102 24.20 6.44 -8.07
CA GLN A 102 22.87 6.99 -7.81
C GLN A 102 21.78 6.08 -8.37
N TRP A 103 22.00 5.53 -9.57
CA TRP A 103 21.12 4.53 -10.18
C TRP A 103 20.98 3.31 -9.27
N GLN A 104 22.09 2.70 -8.84
CA GLN A 104 22.05 1.53 -7.98
C GLN A 104 21.38 1.82 -6.63
N ALA A 105 21.69 2.93 -5.98
CA ALA A 105 21.07 3.32 -4.72
C ALA A 105 19.55 3.47 -4.85
N ALA A 106 19.07 4.13 -5.91
CA ALA A 106 17.63 4.29 -6.16
C ALA A 106 16.92 2.95 -6.41
N TRP A 107 17.56 2.03 -7.13
CA TRP A 107 17.02 0.68 -7.34
C TRP A 107 16.96 -0.13 -6.06
N GLN A 108 18.04 -0.15 -5.28
CA GLN A 108 18.09 -0.86 -4.01
C GLN A 108 17.03 -0.37 -3.04
N GLU A 109 16.91 0.95 -2.85
CA GLU A 109 15.91 1.53 -1.96
C GLU A 109 14.49 1.26 -2.47
N THR A 110 14.24 1.50 -3.76
CA THR A 110 12.89 1.34 -4.33
C THR A 110 12.42 -0.11 -4.27
N LEU A 111 13.23 -1.07 -4.71
CA LEU A 111 12.88 -2.48 -4.63
C LEU A 111 12.83 -2.97 -3.18
N GLY A 112 13.75 -2.49 -2.35
CA GLY A 112 13.81 -2.83 -0.92
C GLY A 112 12.50 -2.51 -0.21
N VAL A 113 11.98 -1.31 -0.38
CA VAL A 113 10.73 -0.88 0.26
C VAL A 113 9.50 -1.43 -0.45
N ASN A 114 9.40 -1.17 -1.78
CA ASN A 114 8.13 -1.35 -2.50
C ASN A 114 7.80 -2.81 -2.82
N LEU A 115 8.81 -3.69 -2.88
CA LEU A 115 8.64 -5.09 -3.27
C LEU A 115 9.13 -6.06 -2.20
N ILE A 116 10.41 -6.02 -1.83
CA ILE A 116 10.99 -6.98 -0.88
C ILE A 116 10.40 -6.77 0.51
N GLY A 117 10.28 -5.52 0.96
CA GLY A 117 9.63 -5.17 2.23
C GLY A 117 8.19 -5.63 2.29
N ALA A 118 7.40 -5.35 1.23
CA ALA A 118 6.03 -5.83 1.13
C ALA A 118 5.95 -7.37 1.16
N ALA A 119 6.89 -8.07 0.50
CA ALA A 119 6.96 -9.53 0.53
C ALA A 119 7.27 -10.07 1.94
N ASN A 120 8.20 -9.44 2.66
CA ASN A 120 8.56 -9.82 4.03
C ASN A 120 7.39 -9.60 5.00
N VAL A 121 6.73 -8.41 4.94
CA VAL A 121 5.52 -8.14 5.74
C VAL A 121 4.45 -9.18 5.46
N THR A 122 4.23 -9.48 4.17
CA THR A 122 3.22 -10.45 3.75
C THR A 122 3.52 -11.85 4.27
N TRP A 123 4.77 -12.30 4.19
CA TRP A 123 5.15 -13.61 4.70
C TRP A 123 4.84 -13.73 6.21
N CYS A 124 5.22 -12.73 7.01
CA CYS A 124 4.93 -12.70 8.44
C CYS A 124 3.42 -12.68 8.71
N ALA A 125 2.67 -11.81 8.02
CA ALA A 125 1.22 -11.69 8.17
C ALA A 125 0.48 -12.99 7.84
N VAL A 126 0.87 -13.68 6.77
CA VAL A 126 0.26 -14.95 6.34
C VAL A 126 0.33 -16.03 7.42
N GLN A 127 1.43 -16.11 8.20
CA GLN A 127 1.52 -17.08 9.29
C GLN A 127 0.41 -16.87 10.34
N HIS A 128 0.15 -15.62 10.71
CA HIS A 128 -0.92 -15.26 11.65
C HIS A 128 -2.31 -15.45 11.03
N MET A 129 -2.50 -15.09 9.76
CA MET A 129 -3.76 -15.27 9.05
C MET A 129 -4.14 -16.75 8.92
N ILE A 130 -3.20 -17.63 8.59
CA ILE A 130 -3.45 -19.09 8.53
C ILE A 130 -3.86 -19.61 9.91
N ALA A 131 -3.15 -19.21 10.97
CA ALA A 131 -3.49 -19.61 12.33
C ALA A 131 -4.85 -19.05 12.77
N GLY A 132 -5.26 -17.88 12.25
CA GLY A 132 -6.55 -17.24 12.48
C GLY A 132 -7.72 -17.77 11.62
N GLY A 133 -7.44 -18.65 10.64
CA GLY A 133 -8.45 -19.24 9.76
C GLY A 133 -8.75 -18.48 8.49
N GLY A 134 -7.93 -17.51 8.09
CA GLY A 134 -8.05 -16.77 6.83
C GLY A 134 -7.69 -15.31 6.94
N GLY A 135 -7.89 -14.55 5.87
CA GLY A 135 -7.57 -13.12 5.85
C GLY A 135 -7.73 -12.45 4.48
N ARG A 136 -7.35 -11.17 4.42
CA ARG A 136 -7.37 -10.36 3.19
C ARG A 136 -6.05 -9.60 3.05
N ILE A 137 -5.45 -9.65 1.87
CA ILE A 137 -4.21 -8.92 1.55
C ILE A 137 -4.49 -7.99 0.38
N ILE A 138 -4.30 -6.69 0.58
CA ILE A 138 -4.49 -5.68 -0.45
C ILE A 138 -3.16 -4.99 -0.74
N ASN A 139 -2.72 -5.04 -1.99
CA ASN A 139 -1.50 -4.36 -2.43
C ASN A 139 -1.86 -3.02 -3.11
N VAL A 140 -1.28 -1.94 -2.64
CA VAL A 140 -1.36 -0.63 -3.30
C VAL A 140 -0.24 -0.56 -4.34
N SER A 141 -0.60 -0.90 -5.57
CA SER A 141 0.25 -0.84 -6.74
C SER A 141 0.25 0.57 -7.38
N SER A 142 0.29 0.65 -8.68
CA SER A 142 0.23 1.90 -9.46
C SER A 142 -0.10 1.62 -10.92
N ARG A 143 -0.71 2.58 -11.63
CA ARG A 143 -0.77 2.55 -13.09
C ARG A 143 0.64 2.52 -13.73
N GLY A 144 1.65 3.04 -13.01
CA GLY A 144 3.05 3.00 -13.43
C GLY A 144 3.61 1.59 -13.64
N ALA A 145 2.99 0.58 -13.01
CA ALA A 145 3.30 -0.83 -13.23
C ALA A 145 3.02 -1.31 -14.67
N PHE A 146 2.17 -0.61 -15.40
CA PHE A 146 1.72 -0.98 -16.75
C PHE A 146 2.23 -0.03 -17.83
N ARG A 147 2.22 1.30 -17.56
CA ARG A 147 2.62 2.29 -18.55
C ARG A 147 4.11 2.64 -18.50
N GLY A 148 4.82 2.23 -17.45
CA GLY A 148 6.17 2.68 -17.16
C GLY A 148 6.22 4.09 -16.55
N GLU A 149 7.35 4.42 -15.93
CA GLU A 149 7.63 5.74 -15.37
C GLU A 149 9.06 6.15 -15.79
N PRO A 150 9.22 6.98 -16.86
CA PRO A 150 10.52 7.25 -17.46
C PRO A 150 11.57 7.84 -16.49
N GLY A 151 11.12 8.69 -15.57
CA GLY A 151 11.99 9.28 -14.54
C GLY A 151 12.22 8.40 -13.31
N GLN A 152 11.45 7.31 -13.16
CA GLN A 152 11.47 6.41 -11.98
C GLN A 152 11.32 4.95 -12.41
N PRO A 153 12.22 4.40 -13.25
CA PRO A 153 12.06 3.06 -13.81
C PRO A 153 12.02 1.95 -12.75
N ALA A 154 12.78 2.08 -11.65
CA ALA A 154 12.70 1.12 -10.54
C ALA A 154 11.32 1.10 -9.86
N TYR A 155 10.62 2.25 -9.83
CA TYR A 155 9.26 2.30 -9.30
C TYR A 155 8.28 1.48 -10.14
N GLY A 156 8.27 1.70 -11.46
CA GLY A 156 7.45 0.90 -12.37
C GLY A 156 7.72 -0.59 -12.24
N ALA A 157 9.00 -0.98 -12.22
CA ALA A 157 9.42 -2.36 -12.04
C ALA A 157 8.95 -2.94 -10.69
N SER A 158 9.10 -2.19 -9.58
CA SER A 158 8.66 -2.62 -8.25
C SER A 158 7.16 -2.88 -8.18
N LYS A 159 6.35 -1.99 -8.78
CA LYS A 159 4.88 -2.11 -8.77
C LYS A 159 4.37 -3.20 -9.72
N ALA A 160 5.05 -3.43 -10.85
CA ALA A 160 4.80 -4.58 -11.70
C ALA A 160 5.12 -5.91 -10.99
N GLY A 161 6.27 -5.97 -10.30
CA GLY A 161 6.64 -7.10 -9.45
C GLY A 161 5.63 -7.36 -8.33
N LEU A 162 5.13 -6.29 -7.68
CA LEU A 162 4.11 -6.40 -6.63
C LEU A 162 2.78 -6.96 -7.16
N ASN A 163 2.39 -6.61 -8.39
CA ASN A 163 1.22 -7.18 -9.06
C ASN A 163 1.38 -8.68 -9.29
N ALA A 164 2.51 -9.10 -9.88
CA ALA A 164 2.81 -10.51 -10.14
C ALA A 164 2.91 -11.33 -8.84
N PHE A 165 3.52 -10.74 -7.80
CA PHE A 165 3.57 -11.32 -6.46
C PHE A 165 2.16 -11.55 -5.90
N GLY A 166 1.29 -10.52 -5.93
CA GLY A 166 -0.09 -10.62 -5.46
C GLY A 166 -0.89 -11.70 -6.19
N GLN A 167 -0.75 -11.80 -7.52
CA GLN A 167 -1.41 -12.84 -8.32
C GLN A 167 -0.91 -14.26 -7.99
N SER A 168 0.38 -14.40 -7.72
CA SER A 168 0.97 -15.67 -7.29
C SER A 168 0.41 -16.10 -5.93
N LEU A 169 0.33 -15.17 -4.99
CA LEU A 169 -0.22 -15.41 -3.66
C LEU A 169 -1.73 -15.69 -3.68
N ALA A 170 -2.50 -15.02 -4.53
CA ALA A 170 -3.93 -15.27 -4.66
C ALA A 170 -4.22 -16.75 -4.98
N ARG A 171 -3.38 -17.37 -5.80
CA ARG A 171 -3.48 -18.80 -6.12
C ARG A 171 -3.00 -19.71 -4.99
N ALA A 172 -1.89 -19.33 -4.36
CA ALA A 172 -1.26 -20.16 -3.33
C ALA A 172 -2.04 -20.15 -2.00
N LEU A 173 -2.69 -19.03 -1.67
CA LEU A 173 -3.29 -18.81 -0.35
C LEU A 173 -4.81 -19.04 -0.32
N ALA A 174 -5.47 -19.20 -1.46
CA ALA A 174 -6.90 -19.51 -1.52
C ALA A 174 -7.30 -20.74 -0.69
N PRO A 175 -6.54 -21.87 -0.68
CA PRO A 175 -6.83 -23.01 0.16
C PRO A 175 -6.79 -22.72 1.68
N HIS A 176 -6.18 -21.60 2.07
CA HIS A 176 -6.08 -21.15 3.47
C HIS A 176 -7.11 -20.06 3.80
N GLY A 177 -8.09 -19.80 2.94
CA GLY A 177 -9.11 -18.77 3.17
C GLY A 177 -8.57 -17.33 3.06
N ILE A 178 -7.41 -17.13 2.41
CA ILE A 178 -6.81 -15.81 2.25
C ILE A 178 -6.99 -15.35 0.80
N ALA A 179 -7.72 -14.24 0.62
CA ALA A 179 -7.85 -13.58 -0.68
C ALA A 179 -6.83 -12.45 -0.81
N VAL A 180 -6.28 -12.29 -2.02
CA VAL A 180 -5.27 -11.27 -2.33
C VAL A 180 -5.69 -10.47 -3.54
N ALA A 181 -5.75 -9.15 -3.41
CA ALA A 181 -6.09 -8.25 -4.50
C ALA A 181 -5.15 -7.03 -4.56
N SER A 182 -5.15 -6.32 -5.66
CA SER A 182 -4.36 -5.11 -5.83
C SER A 182 -5.23 -3.96 -6.34
N VAL A 183 -4.88 -2.74 -5.94
CA VAL A 183 -5.37 -1.51 -6.57
C VAL A 183 -4.21 -0.84 -7.30
N ALA A 184 -4.49 -0.23 -8.46
CA ALA A 184 -3.51 0.47 -9.29
C ALA A 184 -3.92 1.95 -9.47
N PRO A 185 -3.62 2.83 -8.48
CA PRO A 185 -3.94 4.23 -8.57
C PRO A 185 -3.19 4.95 -9.70
N GLY A 186 -3.83 6.00 -10.25
CA GLY A 186 -3.15 7.06 -10.98
C GLY A 186 -2.49 8.07 -10.02
N TYR A 187 -2.45 9.35 -10.41
CA TYR A 187 -2.07 10.41 -9.48
C TYR A 187 -3.14 10.61 -8.41
N VAL A 188 -2.71 10.71 -7.15
CA VAL A 188 -3.55 10.93 -5.97
C VAL A 188 -3.04 12.16 -5.24
N ASP A 189 -3.94 13.00 -4.74
CA ASP A 189 -3.61 14.21 -4.00
C ASP A 189 -3.00 13.86 -2.63
N THR A 190 -1.68 13.81 -2.60
CA THR A 190 -0.87 13.41 -1.44
C THR A 190 0.43 14.21 -1.42
N ASP A 191 1.10 14.25 -0.28
CA ASP A 191 2.42 14.88 -0.14
C ASP A 191 3.44 14.36 -1.17
N MET A 192 3.37 13.07 -1.51
CA MET A 192 4.24 12.45 -2.52
C MET A 192 4.04 13.06 -3.91
N ALA A 193 2.83 13.45 -4.25
CA ALA A 193 2.48 14.05 -5.54
C ALA A 193 2.52 15.59 -5.51
N ALA A 194 2.60 16.21 -4.33
CA ALA A 194 2.42 17.65 -4.16
C ALA A 194 3.38 18.50 -5.02
N SER A 195 4.68 18.14 -5.04
CA SER A 195 5.67 18.85 -5.83
C SER A 195 5.43 18.75 -7.34
N TYR A 196 4.93 17.61 -7.82
CA TYR A 196 4.57 17.40 -9.22
C TYR A 196 3.30 18.18 -9.59
N LEU A 197 2.32 18.20 -8.70
CA LEU A 197 1.02 18.86 -8.92
C LEU A 197 1.12 20.40 -8.78
N ALA A 198 2.02 20.91 -7.97
CA ALA A 198 2.30 22.35 -7.84
C ALA A 198 3.28 22.87 -8.91
N GLY A 199 4.00 21.97 -9.60
CA GLY A 199 4.98 22.32 -10.62
C GLY A 199 4.34 22.72 -11.96
N PRO A 200 5.20 23.14 -12.94
CA PRO A 200 4.74 23.60 -14.26
C PRO A 200 3.90 22.57 -15.05
N GLN A 201 4.04 21.28 -14.70
CA GLN A 201 3.31 20.20 -15.35
C GLN A 201 2.02 19.81 -14.61
N GLY A 202 1.68 20.49 -13.51
CA GLY A 202 0.54 20.09 -12.65
C GLY A 202 -0.78 20.04 -13.41
N ASP A 203 -1.06 21.02 -14.26
CA ASP A 203 -2.29 21.03 -15.06
C ASP A 203 -2.30 19.92 -16.12
N ALA A 204 -1.15 19.64 -16.74
CA ALA A 204 -1.03 18.52 -17.69
C ALA A 204 -1.22 17.17 -16.98
N LEU A 205 -0.79 17.03 -15.71
CA LEU A 205 -1.03 15.82 -14.92
C LEU A 205 -2.51 15.65 -14.58
N ARG A 206 -3.21 16.72 -14.21
CA ARG A 206 -4.67 16.69 -13.97
C ARG A 206 -5.45 16.37 -15.24
N ALA A 207 -5.05 16.96 -16.37
CA ALA A 207 -5.67 16.73 -17.67
C ALA A 207 -5.48 15.31 -18.22
N GLN A 208 -4.58 14.49 -17.65
CA GLN A 208 -4.48 13.08 -18.04
C GLN A 208 -5.75 12.29 -17.72
N SER A 209 -6.49 12.68 -16.69
CA SER A 209 -7.81 12.12 -16.42
C SER A 209 -8.89 12.95 -17.10
N PRO A 210 -9.86 12.31 -17.82
CA PRO A 210 -11.03 13.00 -18.34
C PRO A 210 -11.87 13.76 -17.31
N PHE A 211 -11.72 13.42 -16.01
CA PHE A 211 -12.35 14.16 -14.91
C PHE A 211 -11.66 15.51 -14.62
N GLY A 212 -10.54 15.84 -15.26
CA GLY A 212 -9.79 17.09 -15.07
C GLY A 212 -9.15 17.24 -13.68
N ARG A 213 -9.01 16.16 -12.94
CA ARG A 213 -8.43 16.14 -11.60
C ARG A 213 -7.67 14.86 -11.31
N VAL A 214 -6.88 14.87 -10.23
CA VAL A 214 -6.31 13.66 -9.62
C VAL A 214 -7.30 13.05 -8.63
N ALA A 215 -7.07 11.79 -8.24
CA ALA A 215 -7.89 11.13 -7.24
C ALA A 215 -7.64 11.71 -5.84
N GLN A 216 -8.64 11.61 -4.97
CA GLN A 216 -8.48 11.88 -3.54
C GLN A 216 -8.10 10.57 -2.80
N PRO A 217 -7.32 10.62 -1.71
CA PRO A 217 -6.93 9.43 -0.93
C PRO A 217 -8.11 8.56 -0.51
N GLY A 218 -9.26 9.18 -0.16
CA GLY A 218 -10.48 8.49 0.22
C GLY A 218 -11.09 7.63 -0.90
N GLU A 219 -10.90 8.01 -2.18
CA GLU A 219 -11.38 7.23 -3.33
C GLU A 219 -10.59 5.91 -3.45
N ILE A 220 -9.30 5.94 -3.11
CA ILE A 220 -8.48 4.72 -3.07
C ILE A 220 -8.85 3.87 -1.86
N ALA A 221 -9.03 4.51 -0.69
CA ALA A 221 -9.41 3.82 0.55
C ALA A 221 -10.74 3.07 0.40
N ALA A 222 -11.73 3.65 -0.26
CA ALA A 222 -13.02 3.00 -0.51
C ALA A 222 -12.88 1.68 -1.29
N ALA A 223 -12.04 1.65 -2.33
CA ALA A 223 -11.77 0.43 -3.08
C ALA A 223 -11.00 -0.62 -2.27
N VAL A 224 -10.03 -0.18 -1.45
CA VAL A 224 -9.27 -1.06 -0.56
C VAL A 224 -10.20 -1.71 0.47
N VAL A 225 -11.09 -0.94 1.09
CA VAL A 225 -12.09 -1.46 2.04
C VAL A 225 -13.01 -2.48 1.38
N TYR A 226 -13.51 -2.19 0.17
CA TYR A 226 -14.33 -3.14 -0.58
C TYR A 226 -13.57 -4.45 -0.85
N LEU A 227 -12.35 -4.38 -1.36
CA LEU A 227 -11.54 -5.58 -1.65
C LEU A 227 -11.17 -6.38 -0.39
N ALA A 228 -11.14 -5.73 0.78
CA ALA A 228 -10.90 -6.38 2.06
C ALA A 228 -12.20 -6.94 2.70
N SER A 229 -13.36 -6.78 2.05
CA SER A 229 -14.62 -7.29 2.55
C SER A 229 -14.84 -8.77 2.16
N PRO A 230 -15.70 -9.51 2.87
CA PRO A 230 -16.09 -10.88 2.49
C PRO A 230 -16.72 -10.96 1.10
N GLU A 231 -17.49 -9.95 0.70
CA GLU A 231 -18.19 -9.88 -0.58
C GLU A 231 -17.24 -9.81 -1.78
N ALA A 232 -15.99 -9.38 -1.54
CA ALA A 232 -14.97 -9.28 -2.58
C ALA A 232 -14.09 -10.54 -2.70
N GLU A 233 -14.39 -11.64 -2.02
CA GLU A 233 -13.56 -12.85 -2.06
C GLU A 233 -13.32 -13.35 -3.48
N TRP A 234 -14.35 -13.31 -4.34
CA TRP A 234 -14.25 -13.72 -5.74
C TRP A 234 -13.42 -12.78 -6.61
N ALA A 235 -13.06 -11.61 -6.09
CA ALA A 235 -12.10 -10.68 -6.72
C ALA A 235 -10.63 -11.01 -6.41
N SER A 236 -10.33 -12.15 -5.76
CA SER A 236 -8.96 -12.59 -5.50
C SER A 236 -8.16 -12.73 -6.80
N GLY A 237 -6.94 -12.19 -6.83
CA GLY A 237 -6.08 -12.13 -8.02
C GLY A 237 -6.32 -10.93 -8.92
N THR A 238 -7.35 -10.12 -8.67
CA THR A 238 -7.63 -8.92 -9.47
C THR A 238 -6.64 -7.79 -9.22
N ILE A 239 -6.52 -6.92 -10.23
CA ILE A 239 -5.85 -5.62 -10.11
C ILE A 239 -6.85 -4.58 -10.61
N ILE A 240 -7.40 -3.75 -9.72
CA ILE A 240 -8.37 -2.72 -10.06
C ILE A 240 -7.65 -1.41 -10.39
N ASP A 241 -7.88 -0.89 -11.60
CA ASP A 241 -7.36 0.42 -11.99
C ASP A 241 -8.20 1.54 -11.36
N LEU A 242 -7.52 2.39 -10.58
CA LEU A 242 -8.09 3.57 -9.94
C LEU A 242 -7.41 4.83 -10.49
N SER A 243 -7.43 4.96 -11.82
CA SER A 243 -6.65 5.97 -12.53
C SER A 243 -7.49 7.12 -13.12
N GLY A 244 -8.82 7.10 -12.91
CA GLY A 244 -9.72 8.08 -13.52
C GLY A 244 -9.61 8.09 -15.05
N ALA A 245 -9.46 6.91 -15.67
CA ALA A 245 -9.24 6.71 -17.09
C ALA A 245 -7.99 7.40 -17.67
N SER A 246 -7.04 7.82 -16.84
CA SER A 246 -5.77 8.42 -17.31
C SER A 246 -4.82 7.40 -17.96
N TYR A 247 -5.13 6.12 -17.83
CA TYR A 247 -4.51 5.00 -18.54
C TYR A 247 -5.51 3.84 -18.59
N LEU A 248 -5.73 3.30 -19.79
CA LEU A 248 -6.58 2.12 -20.00
C LEU A 248 -5.69 0.96 -20.43
N ARG A 249 -5.80 -0.15 -19.72
CA ARG A 249 -5.14 -1.42 -20.11
C ARG A 249 -5.96 -2.06 -21.23
N THR A 250 -5.31 -2.36 -22.32
CA THR A 250 -5.87 -3.15 -23.44
C THR A 250 -5.36 -4.56 -23.39
#